data_05ced9b727c53f6b5bcd9433eb6af2b4
#
_entry.id   05ced9b727c53f6b5bcd9433eb6af2b4
#
_cell.length_a   1.000
_cell.length_b   1.000
_cell.length_c   1.000
_cell.angle_alpha   90.00
_cell.angle_beta   90.00
_cell.angle_gamma   90.00
#
_symmetry.space_group_name_H-M   'P 1'
#
loop_
_entity.id
_entity.type
_entity.pdbx_description
1 polymer ?
#
loop_
_entity_poly.entity_id
_entity_poly.type
_entity_poly.pdbx_seq_one_letter_code
_entity_poly.pdbx_strand_id
1 'polypeptide(L)'
;KLKNGEIIESFNTFVNPEQHIPEKITQLTGITDDMVKDAETIDKVMPKILEFVGDSVLVAHNADFDIGFLKYNAQNLGLKLENTYLDTLRLAKDLFPDYKKYKLGKIAENLGIKVEVAHRALDDVDTTVKVLNVMLKMLKDKGVETLDDITKKVAGDADFKKLPTYHAIILATNYVGLKNLYKLVSISHLDYFYKKPR
;
A
#
# COMPACT_ATOMS: atom_id res chain seq x y z
N LYS A 1 -8.60 6.59 -12.15
CA LYS A 1 -7.72 5.79 -13.03
C LYS A 1 -6.66 6.64 -13.68
N LEU A 2 -5.46 6.12 -13.76
CA LEU A 2 -4.28 6.76 -14.34
C LEU A 2 -3.87 6.03 -15.61
N LYS A 3 -3.59 6.76 -16.69
CA LYS A 3 -3.02 6.21 -17.94
C LYS A 3 -1.99 7.20 -18.47
N ASN A 4 -0.77 6.71 -18.72
CA ASN A 4 0.34 7.54 -19.23
C ASN A 4 0.66 8.79 -18.38
N GLY A 5 0.46 8.71 -17.06
CA GLY A 5 0.68 9.83 -16.14
C GLY A 5 -0.50 10.79 -15.98
N GLU A 6 -1.60 10.60 -16.72
CA GLU A 6 -2.78 11.45 -16.69
C GLU A 6 -3.98 10.75 -16.05
N ILE A 7 -4.77 11.49 -15.29
CA ILE A 7 -6.02 10.98 -14.72
C ILE A 7 -7.08 10.95 -15.83
N ILE A 8 -7.56 9.75 -16.18
CA ILE A 8 -8.56 9.54 -17.24
C ILE A 8 -9.97 9.30 -16.72
N GLU A 9 -10.10 8.86 -15.48
CA GLU A 9 -11.38 8.56 -14.85
C GLU A 9 -11.25 8.68 -13.34
N SER A 10 -12.28 9.13 -12.65
CA SER A 10 -12.32 9.21 -11.19
C SER A 10 -13.62 8.65 -10.64
N PHE A 11 -13.55 8.03 -9.47
CA PHE A 11 -14.67 7.52 -8.71
C PHE A 11 -14.54 8.00 -7.26
N ASN A 12 -15.57 8.63 -6.75
CA ASN A 12 -15.63 9.13 -5.39
C ASN A 12 -17.04 8.93 -4.84
N THR A 13 -17.14 8.37 -3.64
CA THR A 13 -18.42 8.19 -2.96
C THR A 13 -18.23 8.17 -1.45
N PHE A 14 -19.24 8.60 -0.72
CA PHE A 14 -19.35 8.30 0.69
C PHE A 14 -19.90 6.89 0.89
N VAL A 15 -19.57 6.32 2.03
CA VAL A 15 -20.11 5.04 2.47
C VAL A 15 -20.78 5.27 3.83
N ASN A 16 -22.01 4.83 3.98
CA ASN A 16 -22.68 4.81 5.28
C ASN A 16 -22.07 3.68 6.14
N PRO A 17 -21.40 4.00 7.25
CA PRO A 17 -20.79 2.98 8.10
C PRO A 17 -21.79 2.24 8.99
N GLU A 18 -23.09 2.65 8.96
CA GLU A 18 -24.17 2.12 9.82
C GLU A 18 -23.87 2.21 11.33
N GLN A 19 -22.95 3.08 11.70
CA GLN A 19 -22.55 3.34 13.07
C GLN A 19 -22.05 4.78 13.21
N HIS A 20 -22.09 5.28 14.44
CA HIS A 20 -21.59 6.61 14.77
C HIS A 20 -20.09 6.73 14.46
N ILE A 21 -19.71 7.83 13.79
CA ILE A 21 -18.30 8.18 13.51
C ILE A 21 -17.72 8.86 14.76
N PRO A 22 -16.70 8.26 15.41
CA PRO A 22 -16.07 8.86 16.57
C PRO A 22 -15.56 10.26 16.28
N GLU A 23 -15.75 11.19 17.22
CA GLU A 23 -15.35 12.61 17.06
C GLU A 23 -13.90 12.78 16.62
N LYS A 24 -12.98 11.95 17.14
CA LYS A 24 -11.59 11.92 16.75
C LYS A 24 -11.38 11.64 15.24
N ILE A 25 -12.22 10.79 14.66
CA ILE A 25 -12.19 10.47 13.23
C ILE A 25 -12.76 11.65 12.43
N THR A 26 -13.86 12.24 12.90
CA THR A 26 -14.42 13.46 12.29
C THR A 26 -13.40 14.61 12.28
N GLN A 27 -12.67 14.81 13.39
CA GLN A 27 -11.60 15.82 13.46
C GLN A 27 -10.45 15.55 12.50
N LEU A 28 -10.14 14.26 12.26
CA LEU A 28 -9.05 13.85 11.36
C LEU A 28 -9.44 13.96 9.88
N THR A 29 -10.65 13.52 9.52
CA THR A 29 -11.10 13.35 8.13
C THR A 29 -12.02 14.48 7.64
N GLY A 30 -12.63 15.21 8.57
CA GLY A 30 -13.70 16.17 8.29
C GLY A 30 -15.04 15.52 7.93
N ILE A 31 -15.15 14.18 7.98
CA ILE A 31 -16.38 13.45 7.66
C ILE A 31 -17.25 13.34 8.92
N THR A 32 -18.51 13.76 8.80
CA THR A 32 -19.50 13.70 9.89
C THR A 32 -20.58 12.67 9.60
N ASP A 33 -21.32 12.24 10.63
CA ASP A 33 -22.46 11.33 10.47
C ASP A 33 -23.50 11.88 9.48
N ASP A 34 -23.75 13.19 9.50
CA ASP A 34 -24.71 13.82 8.59
C ASP A 34 -24.29 13.71 7.12
N MET A 35 -23.00 13.70 6.83
CA MET A 35 -22.48 13.56 5.46
C MET A 35 -22.67 12.16 4.88
N VAL A 36 -22.76 11.14 5.72
CA VAL A 36 -22.78 9.74 5.31
C VAL A 36 -24.10 9.01 5.55
N LYS A 37 -25.03 9.62 6.31
CA LYS A 37 -26.28 8.97 6.71
C LYS A 37 -27.15 8.49 5.55
N ASP A 38 -27.17 9.25 4.45
CA ASP A 38 -27.95 8.94 3.25
C ASP A 38 -27.08 8.29 2.15
N ALA A 39 -25.81 7.99 2.44
CA ALA A 39 -24.92 7.31 1.51
C ALA A 39 -25.24 5.80 1.44
N GLU A 40 -24.83 5.16 0.37
CA GLU A 40 -24.94 3.72 0.22
C GLU A 40 -24.02 2.98 1.22
N THR A 41 -24.46 1.82 1.67
CA THR A 41 -23.67 0.92 2.54
C THR A 41 -22.58 0.20 1.75
N ILE A 42 -21.62 -0.39 2.45
CA ILE A 42 -20.42 -1.01 1.84
C ILE A 42 -20.76 -2.17 0.90
N ASP A 43 -21.85 -2.91 1.17
CA ASP A 43 -22.33 -4.00 0.32
C ASP A 43 -22.75 -3.54 -1.09
N LYS A 44 -23.24 -2.30 -1.21
CA LYS A 44 -23.62 -1.70 -2.50
C LYS A 44 -22.44 -0.97 -3.17
N VAL A 45 -21.56 -0.39 -2.37
CA VAL A 45 -20.42 0.37 -2.89
C VAL A 45 -19.29 -0.55 -3.34
N MET A 46 -19.02 -1.65 -2.61
CA MET A 46 -17.89 -2.53 -2.93
C MET A 46 -17.94 -3.13 -4.34
N PRO A 47 -19.08 -3.63 -4.85
CA PRO A 47 -19.18 -4.08 -6.25
C PRO A 47 -18.81 -2.98 -7.25
N LYS A 48 -19.23 -1.73 -7.00
CA LYS A 48 -18.91 -0.58 -7.86
C LYS A 48 -17.42 -0.26 -7.84
N ILE A 49 -16.78 -0.38 -6.66
CA ILE A 49 -15.32 -0.23 -6.53
C ILE A 49 -14.61 -1.31 -7.36
N LEU A 50 -15.03 -2.57 -7.24
CA LEU A 50 -14.43 -3.69 -7.98
C LEU A 50 -14.61 -3.53 -9.49
N GLU A 51 -15.78 -3.12 -9.95
CA GLU A 51 -16.03 -2.79 -11.35
C GLU A 51 -15.14 -1.63 -11.82
N PHE A 52 -15.04 -0.56 -11.02
CA PHE A 52 -14.19 0.58 -11.35
C PHE A 52 -12.72 0.18 -11.45
N VAL A 53 -12.18 -0.57 -10.50
CA VAL A 53 -10.75 -0.94 -10.54
C VAL A 53 -10.45 -1.96 -11.64
N GLY A 54 -11.37 -2.89 -11.93
CA GLY A 54 -11.15 -3.95 -12.94
C GLY A 54 -9.83 -4.68 -12.69
N ASP A 55 -9.04 -4.92 -13.75
CA ASP A 55 -7.74 -5.58 -13.69
C ASP A 55 -6.56 -4.59 -13.47
N SER A 56 -6.86 -3.35 -13.08
CA SER A 56 -5.83 -2.32 -12.93
C SER A 56 -4.91 -2.61 -11.75
N VAL A 57 -3.66 -2.14 -11.84
CA VAL A 57 -2.75 -2.11 -10.69
C VAL A 57 -3.21 -1.04 -9.72
N LEU A 58 -3.38 -1.40 -8.45
CA LEU A 58 -3.77 -0.46 -7.42
C LEU A 58 -2.53 0.28 -6.90
N VAL A 59 -2.64 1.57 -6.64
CA VAL A 59 -1.54 2.37 -6.09
C VAL A 59 -2.04 3.13 -4.87
N ALA A 60 -1.31 3.04 -3.77
CA ALA A 60 -1.60 3.83 -2.59
C ALA A 60 -0.30 4.19 -1.85
N HIS A 61 -0.39 5.12 -0.90
CA HIS A 61 0.70 5.48 -0.02
C HIS A 61 0.51 4.83 1.35
N ASN A 62 1.34 3.84 1.70
CA ASN A 62 1.14 2.88 2.78
C ASN A 62 0.00 1.89 2.43
N ALA A 63 0.11 1.33 1.24
CA ALA A 63 -0.94 0.57 0.55
C ALA A 63 -1.51 -0.62 1.36
N ASP A 64 -0.73 -1.22 2.26
CA ASP A 64 -1.20 -2.33 3.09
C ASP A 64 -2.44 -1.95 3.92
N PHE A 65 -2.57 -0.67 4.31
CA PHE A 65 -3.75 -0.18 5.03
C PHE A 65 -4.99 -0.15 4.14
N ASP A 66 -4.92 0.54 3.01
CA ASP A 66 -6.07 0.73 2.11
C ASP A 66 -6.48 -0.59 1.45
N ILE A 67 -5.50 -1.35 0.95
CA ILE A 67 -5.73 -2.66 0.32
C ILE A 67 -6.26 -3.67 1.33
N GLY A 68 -5.77 -3.64 2.57
CA GLY A 68 -6.28 -4.48 3.66
C GLY A 68 -7.75 -4.23 3.93
N PHE A 69 -8.16 -2.96 3.98
CA PHE A 69 -9.55 -2.56 4.17
C PHE A 69 -10.46 -3.03 3.02
N LEU A 70 -10.01 -2.82 1.78
CA LEU A 70 -10.76 -3.25 0.60
C LEU A 70 -10.89 -4.79 0.54
N LYS A 71 -9.81 -5.52 0.78
CA LYS A 71 -9.80 -7.00 0.79
C LYS A 71 -10.72 -7.56 1.88
N TYR A 72 -10.66 -6.99 3.09
CA TYR A 72 -11.51 -7.42 4.19
C TYR A 72 -13.00 -7.26 3.85
N ASN A 73 -13.40 -6.10 3.34
CA ASN A 73 -14.80 -5.87 2.98
C ASN A 73 -15.25 -6.71 1.77
N ALA A 74 -14.41 -6.87 0.74
CA ALA A 74 -14.70 -7.75 -0.37
C ALA A 74 -14.92 -9.19 0.10
N GLN A 75 -14.02 -9.71 0.95
CA GLN A 75 -14.11 -11.06 1.48
C GLN A 75 -15.38 -11.29 2.31
N ASN A 76 -15.80 -10.34 3.15
CA ASN A 76 -17.03 -10.42 3.93
C ASN A 76 -18.28 -10.49 3.05
N LEU A 77 -18.22 -9.96 1.84
CA LEU A 77 -19.28 -10.00 0.84
C LEU A 77 -19.17 -11.20 -0.14
N GLY A 78 -18.22 -12.11 0.08
CA GLY A 78 -17.94 -13.22 -0.83
C GLY A 78 -17.31 -12.79 -2.16
N LEU A 79 -16.80 -11.56 -2.26
CA LEU A 79 -16.13 -11.00 -3.40
C LEU A 79 -14.61 -11.11 -3.28
N LYS A 80 -13.88 -10.93 -4.39
CA LYS A 80 -12.43 -11.01 -4.39
C LYS A 80 -11.80 -9.73 -4.93
N LEU A 81 -10.71 -9.30 -4.30
CA LEU A 81 -9.81 -8.26 -4.80
C LEU A 81 -8.42 -8.88 -4.93
N GLU A 82 -8.07 -9.32 -6.13
CA GLU A 82 -6.80 -10.03 -6.43
C GLU A 82 -5.80 -9.13 -7.20
N ASN A 83 -6.11 -7.85 -7.33
CA ASN A 83 -5.28 -6.89 -8.04
C ASN A 83 -3.88 -6.80 -7.44
N THR A 84 -2.88 -6.74 -8.31
CA THR A 84 -1.52 -6.32 -7.94
C THR A 84 -1.56 -4.88 -7.42
N TYR A 85 -0.71 -4.55 -6.45
CA TYR A 85 -0.62 -3.19 -5.96
C TYR A 85 0.81 -2.71 -5.81
N LEU A 86 0.99 -1.40 -5.92
CA LEU A 86 2.24 -0.68 -5.74
C LEU A 86 2.11 0.26 -4.54
N ASP A 87 3.05 0.17 -3.61
CA ASP A 87 3.12 1.05 -2.44
C ASP A 87 4.14 2.16 -2.65
N THR A 88 3.65 3.40 -2.81
CA THR A 88 4.52 4.57 -2.98
C THR A 88 5.36 4.89 -1.75
N LEU A 89 4.97 4.46 -0.54
CA LEU A 89 5.79 4.58 0.66
C LEU A 89 7.04 3.69 0.59
N ARG A 90 6.87 2.43 0.15
CA ARG A 90 7.99 1.50 -0.04
C ARG A 90 8.91 2.01 -1.13
N LEU A 91 8.33 2.38 -2.27
CA LEU A 91 9.09 2.94 -3.40
C LEU A 91 9.86 4.21 -3.02
N ALA A 92 9.27 5.08 -2.19
CA ALA A 92 9.96 6.28 -1.70
C ALA A 92 11.17 5.95 -0.81
N LYS A 93 11.06 4.93 0.04
CA LYS A 93 12.18 4.49 0.90
C LYS A 93 13.36 3.98 0.07
N ASP A 94 13.09 3.33 -1.05
CA ASP A 94 14.13 2.80 -1.94
C ASP A 94 14.75 3.89 -2.82
N LEU A 95 13.94 4.84 -3.30
CA LEU A 95 14.43 5.92 -4.15
C LEU A 95 15.12 7.05 -3.37
N PHE A 96 14.70 7.28 -2.12
CA PHE A 96 15.15 8.40 -1.28
C PHE A 96 15.61 7.91 0.11
N PRO A 97 16.64 7.06 0.22
CA PRO A 97 17.05 6.45 1.48
C PRO A 97 17.45 7.48 2.57
N ASP A 98 17.83 8.69 2.16
CA ASP A 98 18.28 9.74 3.06
C ASP A 98 17.14 10.59 3.64
N TYR A 99 15.90 10.35 3.21
CA TYR A 99 14.76 11.08 3.77
C TYR A 99 14.47 10.64 5.21
N LYS A 100 14.29 11.59 6.11
CA LYS A 100 13.98 11.32 7.53
C LYS A 100 12.50 10.97 7.77
N LYS A 101 11.62 11.41 6.88
CA LYS A 101 10.16 11.24 7.00
C LYS A 101 9.56 10.90 5.64
N TYR A 102 8.66 9.91 5.64
CA TYR A 102 8.05 9.37 4.43
C TYR A 102 6.51 9.55 4.42
N LYS A 103 5.97 10.51 5.17
CA LYS A 103 4.56 10.92 5.00
C LYS A 103 4.37 11.51 3.61
N LEU A 104 3.23 11.24 2.96
CA LEU A 104 2.94 11.68 1.59
C LEU A 104 3.23 13.17 1.36
N GLY A 105 2.66 14.03 2.21
CA GLY A 105 2.89 15.49 2.11
C GLY A 105 4.36 15.88 2.27
N LYS A 106 5.16 15.13 3.07
CA LYS A 106 6.59 15.44 3.23
C LYS A 106 7.43 15.01 2.03
N ILE A 107 7.06 13.89 1.40
CA ILE A 107 7.67 13.48 0.14
C ILE A 107 7.33 14.49 -0.95
N ALA A 108 6.07 14.90 -1.07
CA ALA A 108 5.63 15.91 -2.03
C ALA A 108 6.40 17.23 -1.87
N GLU A 109 6.53 17.72 -0.64
CA GLU A 109 7.32 18.91 -0.31
C GLU A 109 8.77 18.78 -0.75
N ASN A 110 9.43 17.66 -0.43
CA ASN A 110 10.82 17.40 -0.81
C ASN A 110 11.01 17.29 -2.33
N LEU A 111 9.97 16.89 -3.06
CA LEU A 111 9.96 16.81 -4.52
C LEU A 111 9.52 18.13 -5.19
N GLY A 112 9.25 19.20 -4.42
CA GLY A 112 8.78 20.48 -4.93
C GLY A 112 7.33 20.46 -5.43
N ILE A 113 6.54 19.45 -5.04
CA ILE A 113 5.13 19.32 -5.41
C ILE A 113 4.29 20.15 -4.45
N LYS A 114 3.53 21.10 -4.96
CA LYS A 114 2.58 21.89 -4.15
C LYS A 114 1.39 21.02 -3.77
N VAL A 115 1.11 20.92 -2.47
CA VAL A 115 -0.07 20.25 -1.91
C VAL A 115 -1.08 21.35 -1.55
N GLU A 116 -2.27 21.35 -2.16
CA GLU A 116 -3.25 22.41 -1.98
C GLU A 116 -4.01 22.29 -0.66
N VAL A 117 -4.45 21.10 -0.31
CA VAL A 117 -5.12 20.81 0.99
C VAL A 117 -4.73 19.38 1.42
N ALA A 118 -4.29 19.21 2.66
CA ALA A 118 -4.03 17.89 3.21
C ALA A 118 -5.32 17.35 3.88
N HIS A 119 -5.48 16.00 3.86
CA HIS A 119 -6.54 15.26 4.58
C HIS A 119 -7.93 15.21 3.93
N ARG A 120 -8.04 15.47 2.64
CA ARG A 120 -9.20 15.04 1.85
C ARG A 120 -8.77 13.95 0.89
N ALA A 121 -9.53 12.85 0.83
CA ALA A 121 -9.14 11.63 0.08
C ALA A 121 -8.79 11.93 -1.40
N LEU A 122 -9.51 12.81 -2.07
CA LEU A 122 -9.20 13.20 -3.45
C LEU A 122 -7.90 14.00 -3.58
N ASP A 123 -7.63 14.91 -2.64
CA ASP A 123 -6.40 15.72 -2.64
C ASP A 123 -5.17 14.83 -2.35
N ASP A 124 -5.33 13.83 -1.47
CA ASP A 124 -4.31 12.84 -1.19
C ASP A 124 -4.07 11.92 -2.41
N VAL A 125 -5.13 11.54 -3.15
CA VAL A 125 -5.00 10.79 -4.40
C VAL A 125 -4.26 11.60 -5.45
N ASP A 126 -4.62 12.87 -5.67
CA ASP A 126 -3.93 13.76 -6.62
C ASP A 126 -2.45 13.93 -6.27
N THR A 127 -2.16 14.16 -4.99
CA THR A 127 -0.79 14.23 -4.47
C THR A 127 -0.04 12.92 -4.71
N THR A 128 -0.68 11.75 -4.46
CA THR A 128 -0.10 10.44 -4.71
C THR A 128 0.22 10.24 -6.19
N VAL A 129 -0.65 10.67 -7.10
CA VAL A 129 -0.42 10.61 -8.55
C VAL A 129 0.78 11.47 -8.96
N LYS A 130 0.86 12.70 -8.47
CA LYS A 130 2.00 13.60 -8.76
C LYS A 130 3.32 13.00 -8.27
N VAL A 131 3.35 12.49 -7.03
CA VAL A 131 4.52 11.83 -6.44
C VAL A 131 4.89 10.57 -7.24
N LEU A 132 3.91 9.72 -7.58
CA LEU A 132 4.11 8.52 -8.38
C LEU A 132 4.74 8.85 -9.75
N ASN A 133 4.22 9.86 -10.45
CA ASN A 133 4.73 10.25 -11.76
C ASN A 133 6.22 10.65 -11.71
N VAL A 134 6.63 11.40 -10.66
CA VAL A 134 8.04 11.73 -10.46
C VAL A 134 8.87 10.48 -10.21
N MET A 135 8.39 9.57 -9.34
CA MET A 135 9.08 8.32 -9.02
C MET A 135 9.21 7.40 -10.24
N LEU A 136 8.15 7.26 -11.05
CA LEU A 136 8.17 6.46 -12.27
C LEU A 136 9.16 7.02 -13.30
N LYS A 137 9.24 8.35 -13.45
CA LYS A 137 10.25 8.99 -14.29
C LYS A 137 11.67 8.66 -13.82
N MET A 138 11.94 8.79 -12.52
CA MET A 138 13.24 8.44 -11.94
C MET A 138 13.60 6.97 -12.12
N LEU A 139 12.62 6.06 -12.03
CA LEU A 139 12.82 4.63 -12.28
C LEU A 139 13.15 4.37 -13.74
N LYS A 140 12.42 5.01 -14.66
CA LYS A 140 12.67 4.90 -16.10
C LYS A 140 14.08 5.38 -16.46
N ASP A 141 14.53 6.50 -15.88
CA ASP A 141 15.89 7.02 -16.06
C ASP A 141 16.97 6.04 -15.52
N LYS A 142 16.59 5.13 -14.63
CA LYS A 142 17.44 4.04 -14.09
C LYS A 142 17.26 2.71 -14.85
N GLY A 143 16.54 2.69 -15.98
CA GLY A 143 16.29 1.50 -16.79
C GLY A 143 15.29 0.52 -16.18
N VAL A 144 14.40 0.97 -15.29
CA VAL A 144 13.31 0.18 -14.70
C VAL A 144 12.02 0.56 -15.42
N GLU A 145 11.49 -0.34 -16.25
CA GLU A 145 10.37 -0.03 -17.13
C GLU A 145 9.08 -0.81 -16.77
N THR A 146 9.22 -1.91 -16.05
CA THR A 146 8.08 -2.78 -15.71
C THR A 146 7.90 -2.92 -14.20
N LEU A 147 6.70 -3.34 -13.78
CA LEU A 147 6.42 -3.71 -12.38
C LEU A 147 7.30 -4.87 -11.91
N ASP A 148 7.59 -5.80 -12.79
CA ASP A 148 8.51 -6.91 -12.53
C ASP A 148 9.94 -6.41 -12.23
N ASP A 149 10.40 -5.39 -12.96
CA ASP A 149 11.70 -4.77 -12.72
C ASP A 149 11.72 -4.05 -11.37
N ILE A 150 10.63 -3.34 -11.02
CA ILE A 150 10.47 -2.72 -9.70
C ILE A 150 10.58 -3.78 -8.62
N THR A 151 9.84 -4.87 -8.76
CA THR A 151 9.81 -5.98 -7.79
C THR A 151 11.17 -6.65 -7.67
N LYS A 152 11.85 -6.92 -8.79
CA LYS A 152 13.19 -7.54 -8.82
C LYS A 152 14.24 -6.63 -8.20
N LYS A 153 14.22 -5.35 -8.49
CA LYS A 153 15.18 -4.38 -7.97
C LYS A 153 14.99 -4.14 -6.48
N VAL A 154 13.75 -4.03 -6.02
CA VAL A 154 13.40 -3.91 -4.60
C VAL A 154 13.73 -5.21 -3.83
N ALA A 155 13.52 -6.38 -4.45
CA ALA A 155 13.83 -7.67 -3.82
C ALA A 155 15.31 -8.07 -3.96
N GLY A 156 15.98 -7.69 -5.07
CA GLY A 156 17.34 -8.13 -5.38
C GLY A 156 18.44 -7.36 -4.64
N ASP A 157 18.23 -6.07 -4.39
CA ASP A 157 19.19 -5.19 -3.70
C ASP A 157 18.77 -4.89 -2.24
N ALA A 158 17.70 -5.50 -1.76
CA ALA A 158 17.24 -5.27 -0.40
C ALA A 158 18.27 -5.79 0.61
N ASP A 159 18.98 -4.89 1.25
CA ASP A 159 19.79 -5.24 2.43
C ASP A 159 18.87 -5.91 3.45
N PHE A 160 19.01 -7.24 3.60
CA PHE A 160 18.18 -8.04 4.50
C PHE A 160 18.17 -7.48 5.94
N LYS A 161 19.20 -6.70 6.30
CA LYS A 161 19.32 -6.04 7.62
C LYS A 161 18.27 -4.95 7.80
N LYS A 162 17.78 -4.36 6.71
CA LYS A 162 16.77 -3.28 6.71
C LYS A 162 15.34 -3.81 6.50
N LEU A 163 15.18 -5.07 6.09
CA LEU A 163 13.86 -5.66 5.89
C LEU A 163 13.08 -5.78 7.20
N PRO A 164 11.75 -5.56 7.20
CA PRO A 164 10.92 -5.84 8.37
C PRO A 164 10.96 -7.33 8.69
N THR A 165 10.97 -7.65 9.98
CA THR A 165 10.94 -9.05 10.45
C THR A 165 9.59 -9.35 11.07
N TYR A 166 9.02 -10.51 10.70
CA TYR A 166 7.76 -11.02 11.21
C TYR A 166 8.02 -12.28 12.01
N HIS A 167 7.13 -12.60 12.94
CA HIS A 167 7.16 -13.86 13.66
C HIS A 167 6.39 -14.90 12.86
N ALA A 168 7.01 -16.08 12.68
CA ALA A 168 6.37 -17.24 12.10
C ALA A 168 6.49 -18.43 13.07
N ILE A 169 5.38 -19.14 13.28
CA ILE A 169 5.38 -20.41 14.03
C ILE A 169 5.36 -21.53 13.00
N ILE A 170 6.39 -22.36 13.00
CA ILE A 170 6.55 -23.48 12.07
C ILE A 170 6.53 -24.78 12.87
N LEU A 171 5.60 -25.68 12.56
CA LEU A 171 5.46 -26.98 13.19
C LEU A 171 5.91 -28.07 12.19
N ALA A 172 6.81 -28.93 12.65
CA ALA A 172 7.22 -30.11 11.88
C ALA A 172 6.29 -31.29 12.18
N THR A 173 5.68 -31.86 11.16
CA THR A 173 4.72 -32.98 11.28
C THR A 173 5.38 -34.37 11.15
N ASN A 174 6.66 -34.42 10.74
CA ASN A 174 7.42 -35.63 10.58
C ASN A 174 8.93 -35.37 10.66
N TYR A 175 9.76 -36.41 10.66
CA TYR A 175 11.22 -36.30 10.78
C TYR A 175 11.87 -35.53 9.60
N VAL A 176 11.33 -35.61 8.39
CA VAL A 176 11.84 -34.87 7.25
C VAL A 176 11.58 -33.36 7.46
N GLY A 177 10.38 -33.02 7.91
CA GLY A 177 10.03 -31.63 8.30
C GLY A 177 10.90 -31.12 9.43
N LEU A 178 11.19 -31.95 10.45
CA LEU A 178 12.07 -31.58 11.56
C LEU A 178 13.51 -31.32 11.10
N LYS A 179 14.04 -32.14 10.19
CA LYS A 179 15.37 -31.92 9.59
C LYS A 179 15.43 -30.63 8.80
N ASN A 180 14.36 -30.31 8.03
CA ASN A 180 14.27 -29.10 7.28
C ASN A 180 14.12 -27.86 8.20
N LEU A 181 13.41 -27.99 9.32
CA LEU A 181 13.31 -26.94 10.33
C LEU A 181 14.67 -26.60 10.94
N TYR A 182 15.47 -27.60 11.32
CA TYR A 182 16.84 -27.40 11.82
C TYR A 182 17.72 -26.71 10.78
N LYS A 183 17.62 -27.11 9.50
CA LYS A 183 18.33 -26.43 8.41
C LYS A 183 17.93 -24.96 8.27
N LEU A 184 16.63 -24.67 8.34
CA LEU A 184 16.10 -23.29 8.28
C LEU A 184 16.62 -22.45 9.45
N VAL A 185 16.59 -22.98 10.67
CA VAL A 185 17.13 -22.33 11.87
C VAL A 185 18.63 -22.07 11.71
N SER A 186 19.39 -23.03 11.20
CA SER A 186 20.83 -22.86 10.96
C SER A 186 21.12 -21.74 9.96
N ILE A 187 20.40 -21.70 8.83
CA ILE A 187 20.55 -20.66 7.80
C ILE A 187 20.22 -19.29 8.40
N SER A 188 19.13 -19.17 9.15
CA SER A 188 18.72 -17.89 9.75
C SER A 188 19.75 -17.36 10.77
N HIS A 189 20.52 -18.23 11.41
CA HIS A 189 21.55 -17.84 12.38
C HIS A 189 22.93 -17.63 11.73
N LEU A 190 23.27 -18.38 10.71
CA LEU A 190 24.61 -18.34 10.09
C LEU A 190 24.67 -17.29 8.98
N ASP A 191 23.65 -17.28 8.11
CA ASP A 191 23.68 -16.47 6.89
C ASP A 191 22.89 -15.17 7.02
N TYR A 192 21.82 -15.17 7.83
CA TYR A 192 20.87 -14.04 7.93
C TYR A 192 20.74 -13.45 9.33
N PHE A 193 21.75 -13.61 10.18
CA PHE A 193 21.73 -13.01 11.51
C PHE A 193 22.07 -11.53 11.46
N TYR A 194 21.15 -10.69 11.97
CA TYR A 194 21.41 -9.28 12.26
C TYR A 194 20.57 -8.84 13.46
N LYS A 195 21.22 -8.60 14.62
CA LYS A 195 20.59 -8.37 15.93
C LYS A 195 19.71 -9.53 16.43
N LYS A 196 19.09 -10.27 15.52
CA LYS A 196 18.31 -11.49 15.73
C LYS A 196 18.33 -12.33 14.45
N PRO A 197 18.06 -13.65 14.53
CA PRO A 197 17.89 -14.49 13.34
C PRO A 197 16.75 -13.99 12.46
N ARG A 198 16.92 -14.14 11.15
CA ARG A 198 15.94 -13.69 10.14
C ARG A 198 15.61 -14.79 9.17
#